data_ca7c3ae709eac6689c2b9ee2b5b5ba4c
#
_entry.id   ca7c3ae709eac6689c2b9ee2b5b5ba4c
#
_cell.length_a   1.000
_cell.length_b   1.000
_cell.length_c   1.000
_cell.angle_alpha   90.00
_cell.angle_beta   90.00
_cell.angle_gamma   90.00
#
_symmetry.space_group_name_H-M   'P 1'
#
loop_
_entity.id
_entity.type
_entity.pdbx_description
1 polymer ?
#
loop_
_entity_poly.entity_id
_entity_poly.type
_entity_poly.pdbx_seq_one_letter_code
_entity_poly.pdbx_strand_id
1 'polypeptide(L)'
;MRRVVVTGMGAITPIGLNVEEFWKGIHAGQIGFGPITKFDASEYKAHLAAEVKGFVGKEHMDFKAAKRMELFAQYAVAAAKEAVADAGLDMEKEDAYRCGTAVGCGVGSLQAIEREYTKIVEKGPGRVNPIFVPLMISNMAAGNVSIQLGLQGKCTNDVTACATGTNNIGDAFRSIQYGEADVMVAGGTEAAVCPCAIAGFGALTALSPSDDPEKCSLPFDKNRSGFVLGEGAGIVVLEELEHAKARGAKIYAEVVGYGCSADAYHITSPLEDGAGAARAMQNAIEDAGVDKNEITYINAHGTATHHNDLFETRAIKLLFCLLYTSPSPRDMRRSR
;
A
#
# COMPACT_ATOMS: atom_id res chain seq x y z
N MET A 1 25.43 7.30 -8.81
CA MET A 1 24.59 6.33 -8.09
C MET A 1 24.09 5.28 -9.07
N ARG A 2 23.76 4.05 -8.57
CA ARG A 2 23.20 2.99 -9.43
C ARG A 2 21.78 3.35 -9.84
N ARG A 3 21.39 2.97 -11.05
CA ARG A 3 20.03 3.17 -11.57
C ARG A 3 19.13 2.02 -11.13
N VAL A 4 17.87 2.31 -10.86
CA VAL A 4 16.93 1.36 -10.28
C VAL A 4 15.69 1.25 -11.18
N VAL A 5 15.32 0.02 -11.52
CA VAL A 5 14.19 -0.25 -12.42
C VAL A 5 13.17 -1.17 -11.78
N VAL A 6 11.93 -1.08 -12.24
CA VAL A 6 10.84 -1.99 -11.89
C VAL A 6 10.83 -3.13 -12.90
N THR A 7 11.02 -4.36 -12.43
CA THR A 7 11.06 -5.56 -13.28
C THR A 7 9.87 -6.50 -13.08
N GLY A 8 9.14 -6.36 -11.95
CA GLY A 8 7.95 -7.16 -11.70
C GLY A 8 6.94 -6.47 -10.81
N MET A 9 5.70 -6.89 -10.91
CA MET A 9 4.57 -6.36 -10.14
C MET A 9 3.67 -7.49 -9.65
N GLY A 10 3.04 -7.28 -8.49
CA GLY A 10 2.03 -8.18 -7.94
C GLY A 10 0.99 -7.42 -7.15
N ALA A 11 -0.24 -7.88 -7.17
CA ALA A 11 -1.36 -7.21 -6.54
C ALA A 11 -2.40 -8.17 -5.98
N ILE A 12 -2.89 -7.86 -4.78
CA ILE A 12 -4.12 -8.42 -4.21
C ILE A 12 -5.03 -7.25 -3.89
N THR A 13 -6.20 -7.20 -4.51
CA THR A 13 -7.12 -6.05 -4.40
C THR A 13 -8.58 -6.50 -4.32
N PRO A 14 -9.51 -5.63 -3.89
CA PRO A 14 -10.95 -5.93 -3.91
C PRO A 14 -11.54 -6.19 -5.30
N ILE A 15 -10.84 -5.83 -6.38
CA ILE A 15 -11.29 -5.99 -7.78
C ILE A 15 -10.40 -6.92 -8.61
N GLY A 16 -9.48 -7.64 -7.98
CA GLY A 16 -8.63 -8.64 -8.65
C GLY A 16 -7.60 -9.20 -7.68
N LEU A 17 -7.35 -10.50 -7.79
CA LEU A 17 -6.40 -11.24 -6.95
C LEU A 17 -5.02 -11.40 -7.60
N ASN A 18 -4.79 -10.70 -8.69
CA ASN A 18 -3.52 -10.56 -9.40
C ASN A 18 -3.53 -9.27 -10.23
N VAL A 19 -2.39 -8.89 -10.79
CA VAL A 19 -2.23 -7.66 -11.59
C VAL A 19 -3.14 -7.66 -12.82
N GLU A 20 -3.28 -8.79 -13.51
CA GLU A 20 -4.10 -8.88 -14.72
C GLU A 20 -5.59 -8.63 -14.41
N GLU A 21 -6.13 -9.29 -13.39
CA GLU A 21 -7.52 -9.09 -12.94
C GLU A 21 -7.74 -7.67 -12.44
N PHE A 22 -6.82 -7.15 -11.62
CA PHE A 22 -6.87 -5.78 -11.14
C PHE A 22 -6.92 -4.78 -12.30
N TRP A 23 -6.05 -4.95 -13.29
CA TRP A 23 -6.01 -4.10 -14.48
C TRP A 23 -7.31 -4.18 -15.31
N LYS A 24 -7.85 -5.40 -15.51
CA LYS A 24 -9.16 -5.60 -16.15
C LYS A 24 -10.27 -4.91 -15.37
N GLY A 25 -10.27 -5.03 -14.05
CA GLY A 25 -11.23 -4.37 -13.16
C GLY A 25 -11.19 -2.84 -13.30
N ILE A 26 -9.99 -2.25 -13.34
CA ILE A 26 -9.81 -0.79 -13.58
C ILE A 26 -10.40 -0.38 -14.93
N HIS A 27 -10.06 -1.09 -16.01
CA HIS A 27 -10.57 -0.78 -17.35
C HIS A 27 -12.09 -0.93 -17.46
N ALA A 28 -12.66 -1.90 -16.78
CA ALA A 28 -14.11 -2.11 -16.71
C ALA A 28 -14.83 -1.08 -15.82
N GLY A 29 -14.10 -0.24 -15.07
CA GLY A 29 -14.67 0.67 -14.07
C GLY A 29 -15.33 -0.09 -12.91
N GLN A 30 -14.81 -1.27 -12.58
CA GLN A 30 -15.35 -2.11 -11.50
C GLN A 30 -15.26 -1.39 -10.15
N ILE A 31 -16.33 -1.45 -9.38
CA ILE A 31 -16.41 -0.91 -8.03
C ILE A 31 -16.03 -2.02 -7.04
N GLY A 32 -14.99 -1.76 -6.23
CA GLY A 32 -14.54 -2.67 -5.18
C GLY A 32 -15.28 -2.51 -3.84
N PHE A 33 -16.08 -1.48 -3.71
CA PHE A 33 -16.82 -1.17 -2.49
C PHE A 33 -18.07 -2.02 -2.35
N GLY A 34 -18.42 -2.41 -1.13
CA GLY A 34 -19.63 -3.12 -0.81
C GLY A 34 -19.90 -3.16 0.69
N PRO A 35 -21.06 -3.69 1.11
CA PRO A 35 -21.35 -3.86 2.53
C PRO A 35 -20.23 -4.65 3.24
N ILE A 36 -19.91 -4.25 4.47
CA ILE A 36 -19.02 -4.99 5.33
C ILE A 36 -19.61 -6.37 5.61
N THR A 37 -18.85 -7.43 5.35
CA THR A 37 -19.31 -8.81 5.53
C THR A 37 -18.61 -9.56 6.66
N LYS A 38 -17.51 -9.02 7.18
CA LYS A 38 -16.66 -9.67 8.19
C LYS A 38 -17.24 -9.61 9.61
N PHE A 39 -18.13 -8.66 9.87
CA PHE A 39 -18.82 -8.48 11.15
C PHE A 39 -20.12 -7.70 10.95
N ASP A 40 -20.99 -7.67 11.96
CA ASP A 40 -22.21 -6.84 11.95
C ASP A 40 -21.84 -5.36 12.13
N ALA A 41 -22.00 -4.58 11.06
CA ALA A 41 -21.68 -3.16 11.04
C ALA A 41 -22.92 -2.25 11.27
N SER A 42 -24.08 -2.79 11.64
CA SER A 42 -25.35 -2.04 11.73
C SER A 42 -25.32 -0.87 12.73
N GLU A 43 -24.50 -0.96 13.78
CA GLU A 43 -24.34 0.11 14.77
C GLU A 43 -23.20 1.11 14.44
N TYR A 44 -22.47 0.90 13.37
CA TYR A 44 -21.37 1.77 12.95
C TYR A 44 -21.86 2.88 12.02
N LYS A 45 -21.08 3.96 11.92
CA LYS A 45 -21.40 5.07 11.00
C LYS A 45 -21.05 4.80 9.55
N ALA A 46 -20.17 3.84 9.30
CA ALA A 46 -19.74 3.43 7.97
C ALA A 46 -20.06 1.95 7.78
N HIS A 47 -20.81 1.64 6.75
CA HIS A 47 -21.31 0.29 6.47
C HIS A 47 -20.63 -0.35 5.27
N LEU A 48 -19.84 0.44 4.50
CA LEU A 48 -19.15 -0.03 3.31
C LEU A 48 -17.65 -0.16 3.56
N ALA A 49 -17.05 -1.18 2.94
CA ALA A 49 -15.62 -1.39 2.88
C ALA A 49 -15.20 -1.93 1.50
N ALA A 50 -13.92 -1.86 1.19
CA ALA A 50 -13.33 -2.50 0.02
C ALA A 50 -12.60 -3.79 0.47
N GLU A 51 -13.38 -4.82 0.76
CA GLU A 51 -12.88 -6.13 1.20
C GLU A 51 -12.29 -6.92 0.03
N VAL A 52 -11.19 -7.62 0.26
CA VAL A 52 -10.67 -8.62 -0.69
C VAL A 52 -11.55 -9.85 -0.64
N LYS A 53 -12.18 -10.19 -1.77
CA LYS A 53 -13.11 -11.31 -1.90
C LYS A 53 -12.45 -12.49 -2.59
N GLY A 54 -12.80 -13.71 -2.15
CA GLY A 54 -12.36 -14.93 -2.82
C GLY A 54 -10.89 -15.32 -2.56
N PHE A 55 -10.14 -14.58 -1.78
CA PHE A 55 -8.75 -14.93 -1.48
C PHE A 55 -8.66 -16.16 -0.57
N VAL A 56 -7.86 -17.13 -0.97
CA VAL A 56 -7.63 -18.38 -0.25
C VAL A 56 -6.12 -18.60 -0.08
N GLY A 57 -5.59 -18.30 1.11
CA GLY A 57 -4.14 -18.28 1.37
C GLY A 57 -3.40 -19.58 0.97
N LYS A 58 -4.03 -20.76 1.13
CA LYS A 58 -3.44 -22.05 0.74
C LYS A 58 -3.20 -22.22 -0.78
N GLU A 59 -3.77 -21.37 -1.61
CA GLU A 59 -3.55 -21.37 -3.06
C GLU A 59 -2.30 -20.60 -3.45
N HIS A 60 -1.79 -19.76 -2.54
CA HIS A 60 -0.62 -18.91 -2.75
C HIS A 60 0.60 -19.35 -1.93
N MET A 61 0.40 -20.14 -0.87
CA MET A 61 1.46 -20.60 0.02
C MET A 61 1.10 -21.93 0.69
N ASP A 62 2.10 -22.60 1.28
CA ASP A 62 1.85 -23.81 2.06
C ASP A 62 0.80 -23.59 3.16
N PHE A 63 -0.07 -24.56 3.35
CA PHE A 63 -1.17 -24.50 4.31
C PHE A 63 -0.72 -24.22 5.76
N LYS A 64 0.43 -24.80 6.18
CA LYS A 64 0.97 -24.55 7.52
C LYS A 64 1.51 -23.13 7.65
N ALA A 65 2.10 -22.60 6.60
CA ALA A 65 2.55 -21.22 6.53
C ALA A 65 1.35 -20.26 6.60
N ALA A 66 0.33 -20.47 5.78
CA ALA A 66 -0.88 -19.65 5.79
C ALA A 66 -1.55 -19.57 7.17
N LYS A 67 -1.60 -20.69 7.90
CA LYS A 67 -2.14 -20.73 9.28
C LYS A 67 -1.34 -19.94 10.32
N ARG A 68 -0.11 -19.57 10.01
CA ARG A 68 0.79 -18.80 10.89
C ARG A 68 0.90 -17.33 10.48
N MET A 69 0.04 -16.88 9.57
CA MET A 69 -0.02 -15.52 9.06
C MET A 69 -1.43 -14.98 9.17
N GLU A 70 -1.57 -13.73 9.54
CA GLU A 70 -2.82 -12.98 9.37
C GLU A 70 -2.95 -12.46 7.94
N LEU A 71 -4.14 -12.01 7.55
CA LEU A 71 -4.46 -11.70 6.14
C LEU A 71 -3.49 -10.68 5.52
N PHE A 72 -3.08 -9.63 6.25
CA PHE A 72 -2.14 -8.63 5.71
C PHE A 72 -0.82 -9.28 5.26
N ALA A 73 -0.30 -10.24 6.04
CA ALA A 73 0.92 -10.95 5.68
C ALA A 73 0.68 -11.97 4.54
N GLN A 74 -0.50 -12.61 4.50
CA GLN A 74 -0.86 -13.51 3.40
C GLN A 74 -1.00 -12.75 2.08
N TYR A 75 -1.62 -11.56 2.08
CA TYR A 75 -1.73 -10.71 0.89
C TYR A 75 -0.34 -10.26 0.40
N ALA A 76 0.52 -9.82 1.34
CA ALA A 76 1.90 -9.45 1.02
C ALA A 76 2.67 -10.58 0.34
N VAL A 77 2.61 -11.80 0.90
CA VAL A 77 3.29 -12.98 0.34
C VAL A 77 2.72 -13.36 -1.02
N ALA A 78 1.41 -13.35 -1.20
CA ALA A 78 0.78 -13.67 -2.48
C ALA A 78 1.19 -12.68 -3.58
N ALA A 79 1.09 -11.38 -3.31
CA ALA A 79 1.50 -10.33 -4.24
C ALA A 79 3.02 -10.36 -4.49
N ALA A 80 3.85 -10.64 -3.48
CA ALA A 80 5.29 -10.73 -3.65
C ALA A 80 5.70 -11.93 -4.54
N LYS A 81 5.05 -13.07 -4.40
CA LYS A 81 5.28 -14.24 -5.28
C LYS A 81 4.90 -13.94 -6.72
N GLU A 82 3.78 -13.25 -6.94
CA GLU A 82 3.40 -12.80 -8.29
C GLU A 82 4.44 -11.84 -8.86
N ALA A 83 4.88 -10.83 -8.07
CA ALA A 83 5.86 -9.85 -8.52
C ALA A 83 7.20 -10.50 -8.90
N VAL A 84 7.69 -11.46 -8.11
CA VAL A 84 8.94 -12.19 -8.39
C VAL A 84 8.80 -13.08 -9.63
N ALA A 85 7.64 -13.73 -9.79
CA ALA A 85 7.35 -14.54 -10.99
C ALA A 85 7.25 -13.65 -12.25
N ASP A 86 6.58 -12.49 -12.17
CA ASP A 86 6.49 -11.52 -13.26
C ASP A 86 7.87 -10.94 -13.64
N ALA A 87 8.73 -10.71 -12.62
CA ALA A 87 10.12 -10.31 -12.83
C ALA A 87 10.97 -11.41 -13.52
N GLY A 88 10.52 -12.66 -13.52
CA GLY A 88 11.29 -13.79 -13.98
C GLY A 88 12.56 -14.04 -13.17
N LEU A 89 12.56 -13.66 -11.87
CA LEU A 89 13.69 -13.92 -10.98
C LEU A 89 13.74 -15.38 -10.57
N ASP A 90 14.92 -15.96 -10.71
CA ASP A 90 15.24 -17.31 -10.26
C ASP A 90 16.14 -17.22 -9.01
N MET A 91 15.53 -17.34 -7.85
CA MET A 91 16.23 -17.17 -6.57
C MET A 91 17.34 -18.19 -6.32
N GLU A 92 17.39 -19.29 -7.08
CA GLU A 92 18.51 -20.25 -7.03
C GLU A 92 19.79 -19.73 -7.72
N LYS A 93 19.64 -18.71 -8.58
CA LYS A 93 20.74 -18.06 -9.31
C LYS A 93 21.16 -16.74 -8.71
N GLU A 94 20.36 -16.20 -7.80
CA GLU A 94 20.62 -14.91 -7.17
C GLU A 94 21.45 -15.05 -5.89
N ASP A 95 22.25 -14.04 -5.59
CA ASP A 95 22.84 -13.94 -4.25
C ASP A 95 21.76 -13.50 -3.25
N ALA A 96 21.28 -14.44 -2.44
CA ALA A 96 20.23 -14.21 -1.49
C ALA A 96 20.52 -13.05 -0.50
N TYR A 97 21.79 -12.81 -0.18
CA TYR A 97 22.22 -11.70 0.69
C TYR A 97 22.17 -10.33 -0.02
N ARG A 98 22.08 -10.33 -1.36
CA ARG A 98 21.90 -9.13 -2.19
C ARG A 98 20.44 -8.90 -2.55
N CYS A 99 19.54 -9.81 -2.16
CA CYS A 99 18.11 -9.75 -2.39
C CYS A 99 17.38 -9.47 -1.07
N GLY A 100 16.72 -8.32 -0.97
CA GLY A 100 16.04 -7.89 0.25
C GLY A 100 14.55 -7.65 0.07
N THR A 101 13.90 -7.24 1.15
CA THR A 101 12.49 -6.87 1.17
C THR A 101 12.25 -5.63 2.03
N ALA A 102 11.39 -4.75 1.54
CA ALA A 102 10.86 -3.59 2.26
C ALA A 102 9.34 -3.55 2.02
N VAL A 103 8.59 -4.25 2.86
CA VAL A 103 7.12 -4.37 2.73
C VAL A 103 6.47 -3.89 4.01
N GLY A 104 5.73 -2.80 3.90
CA GLY A 104 5.10 -2.15 5.02
C GLY A 104 3.63 -2.53 5.23
N CYS A 105 3.21 -2.48 6.49
CA CYS A 105 1.81 -2.54 6.91
C CYS A 105 1.59 -1.48 7.98
N GLY A 106 0.52 -0.68 7.83
CA GLY A 106 0.27 0.47 8.70
C GLY A 106 -0.09 0.11 10.14
N VAL A 107 -0.88 -0.94 10.34
CA VAL A 107 -1.40 -1.29 11.67
C VAL A 107 -1.15 -2.74 12.09
N GLY A 108 -0.67 -3.59 11.20
CA GLY A 108 -0.57 -5.03 11.45
C GLY A 108 -1.95 -5.69 11.53
N SER A 109 -2.14 -6.68 12.40
CA SER A 109 -3.45 -7.32 12.56
C SER A 109 -4.19 -6.85 13.81
N LEU A 110 -5.09 -5.88 13.64
CA LEU A 110 -6.06 -5.50 14.68
C LEU A 110 -7.00 -6.65 15.02
N GLN A 111 -7.36 -7.48 14.05
CA GLN A 111 -8.20 -8.68 14.27
C GLN A 111 -7.53 -9.68 15.23
N ALA A 112 -6.21 -9.86 15.12
CA ALA A 112 -5.48 -10.70 16.06
C ALA A 112 -5.50 -10.10 17.48
N ILE A 113 -5.37 -8.78 17.59
CA ILE A 113 -5.45 -8.07 18.88
C ILE A 113 -6.84 -8.24 19.48
N GLU A 114 -7.92 -7.97 18.76
CA GLU A 114 -9.31 -8.14 19.19
C GLU A 114 -9.56 -9.57 19.69
N ARG A 115 -9.21 -10.55 18.88
CA ARG A 115 -9.41 -11.97 19.17
C ARG A 115 -8.66 -12.44 20.42
N GLU A 116 -7.40 -12.07 20.54
CA GLU A 116 -6.57 -12.52 21.66
C GLU A 116 -6.88 -11.74 22.95
N TYR A 117 -7.23 -10.44 22.84
CA TYR A 117 -7.68 -9.66 23.99
C TYR A 117 -9.01 -10.20 24.57
N THR A 118 -9.95 -10.54 23.71
CA THR A 118 -11.20 -11.19 24.13
C THR A 118 -10.92 -12.49 24.91
N LYS A 119 -9.97 -13.30 24.44
CA LYS A 119 -9.56 -14.52 25.20
C LYS A 119 -8.97 -14.20 26.58
N ILE A 120 -8.18 -13.12 26.68
CA ILE A 120 -7.63 -12.69 27.98
C ILE A 120 -8.76 -12.34 28.95
N VAL A 121 -9.74 -11.58 28.50
CA VAL A 121 -10.87 -11.14 29.31
C VAL A 121 -11.77 -12.31 29.72
N GLU A 122 -12.10 -13.21 28.79
CA GLU A 122 -13.03 -14.32 29.03
C GLU A 122 -12.39 -15.53 29.69
N LYS A 123 -11.11 -15.82 29.39
CA LYS A 123 -10.48 -17.13 29.71
C LYS A 123 -9.15 -17.00 30.45
N GLY A 124 -8.68 -15.77 30.65
CA GLY A 124 -7.41 -15.48 31.31
C GLY A 124 -6.18 -15.55 30.38
N PRO A 125 -5.03 -15.00 30.83
CA PRO A 125 -3.84 -14.80 29.98
C PRO A 125 -3.20 -16.12 29.52
N GLY A 126 -3.40 -17.24 30.21
CA GLY A 126 -2.86 -18.55 29.82
C GLY A 126 -3.50 -19.15 28.55
N ARG A 127 -4.49 -18.50 27.95
CA ARG A 127 -5.18 -18.95 26.73
C ARG A 127 -4.80 -18.19 25.48
N VAL A 128 -3.89 -17.23 25.58
CA VAL A 128 -3.37 -16.46 24.43
C VAL A 128 -2.59 -17.40 23.50
N ASN A 129 -2.75 -17.15 22.21
CA ASN A 129 -2.01 -17.91 21.19
C ASN A 129 -0.49 -17.69 21.36
N PRO A 130 0.35 -18.74 21.46
CA PRO A 130 1.81 -18.60 21.60
C PRO A 130 2.49 -17.76 20.51
N ILE A 131 1.92 -17.71 19.31
CA ILE A 131 2.43 -16.89 18.20
C ILE A 131 1.63 -15.58 18.01
N PHE A 132 0.90 -15.12 19.03
CA PHE A 132 0.11 -13.89 18.95
C PHE A 132 0.95 -12.68 18.47
N VAL A 133 2.12 -12.46 19.10
CA VAL A 133 2.96 -11.33 18.75
C VAL A 133 3.42 -11.38 17.29
N PRO A 134 3.98 -12.47 16.76
CA PRO A 134 4.26 -12.60 15.33
C PRO A 134 3.04 -12.46 14.40
N LEU A 135 1.83 -12.81 14.88
CA LEU A 135 0.63 -12.64 14.07
C LEU A 135 0.20 -11.17 13.95
N MET A 136 0.39 -10.37 15.01
CA MET A 136 -0.18 -9.02 15.05
C MET A 136 0.80 -7.92 14.58
N ILE A 137 2.10 -8.12 14.71
CA ILE A 137 3.08 -7.06 14.47
C ILE A 137 3.30 -6.80 12.97
N SER A 138 3.28 -5.55 12.58
CA SER A 138 3.25 -5.11 11.17
C SER A 138 4.47 -5.54 10.35
N ASN A 139 5.68 -5.63 10.94
CA ASN A 139 6.89 -6.03 10.23
C ASN A 139 6.88 -7.50 9.76
N MET A 140 5.89 -8.28 10.19
CA MET A 140 5.74 -9.66 9.72
C MET A 140 5.21 -9.77 8.29
N ALA A 141 4.77 -8.68 7.67
CA ALA A 141 4.60 -8.62 6.22
C ALA A 141 5.94 -8.87 5.52
N ALA A 142 6.95 -8.02 5.78
CA ALA A 142 8.30 -8.17 5.24
C ALA A 142 8.95 -9.49 5.69
N GLY A 143 8.85 -9.85 6.98
CA GLY A 143 9.44 -11.08 7.52
C GLY A 143 8.92 -12.34 6.83
N ASN A 144 7.61 -12.44 6.59
CA ASN A 144 7.04 -13.59 5.89
C ASN A 144 7.38 -13.59 4.39
N VAL A 145 7.44 -12.44 3.73
CA VAL A 145 7.93 -12.34 2.33
C VAL A 145 9.37 -12.83 2.24
N SER A 146 10.27 -12.37 3.13
CA SER A 146 11.66 -12.84 3.23
C SER A 146 11.75 -14.36 3.36
N ILE A 147 11.01 -14.95 4.32
CA ILE A 147 11.01 -16.40 4.57
C ILE A 147 10.48 -17.18 3.36
N GLN A 148 9.38 -16.71 2.74
CA GLN A 148 8.72 -17.45 1.65
C GLN A 148 9.48 -17.40 0.33
N LEU A 149 10.31 -16.38 0.13
CA LEU A 149 11.09 -16.16 -1.09
C LEU A 149 12.59 -16.41 -0.90
N GLY A 150 13.04 -16.70 0.32
CA GLY A 150 14.46 -16.93 0.60
C GLY A 150 15.34 -15.68 0.52
N LEU A 151 14.77 -14.48 0.73
CA LEU A 151 15.51 -13.22 0.66
C LEU A 151 16.27 -13.01 1.96
N GLN A 152 17.61 -12.99 1.90
CA GLN A 152 18.49 -12.91 3.08
C GLN A 152 19.18 -11.53 3.22
N GLY A 153 18.88 -10.60 2.32
CA GLY A 153 19.34 -9.22 2.40
C GLY A 153 18.57 -8.40 3.43
N LYS A 154 18.57 -7.07 3.25
CA LYS A 154 17.83 -6.13 4.10
C LYS A 154 16.34 -6.53 4.18
N CYS A 155 15.78 -6.59 5.40
CA CYS A 155 14.37 -6.87 5.64
C CYS A 155 13.81 -5.80 6.56
N THR A 156 13.00 -4.88 6.02
CA THR A 156 12.47 -3.72 6.75
C THR A 156 10.99 -3.51 6.53
N ASN A 157 10.40 -2.73 7.42
CA ASN A 157 9.02 -2.28 7.38
C ASN A 157 8.97 -0.87 7.98
N ASP A 158 8.92 0.15 7.13
CA ASP A 158 8.60 1.50 7.56
C ASP A 158 7.12 1.62 7.79
N VAL A 159 6.73 2.22 8.92
CA VAL A 159 5.33 2.45 9.29
C VAL A 159 5.07 3.95 9.31
N THR A 160 4.41 4.44 8.27
CA THR A 160 4.13 5.86 8.06
C THR A 160 2.66 6.06 7.63
N ALA A 161 1.75 5.31 8.25
CA ALA A 161 0.31 5.32 7.95
C ALA A 161 0.05 5.13 6.44
N CYS A 162 -0.71 6.01 5.79
CA CYS A 162 -1.06 5.91 4.37
C CYS A 162 0.17 5.97 3.43
N ALA A 163 1.28 6.57 3.88
CA ALA A 163 2.52 6.66 3.10
C ALA A 163 3.42 5.41 3.22
N THR A 164 3.04 4.43 4.06
CA THR A 164 3.84 3.23 4.35
C THR A 164 4.34 2.53 3.08
N GLY A 165 3.46 2.26 2.11
CA GLY A 165 3.85 1.59 0.87
C GLY A 165 4.86 2.40 0.05
N THR A 166 4.64 3.71 -0.08
CA THR A 166 5.53 4.62 -0.80
C THR A 166 6.90 4.74 -0.13
N ASN A 167 6.93 4.83 1.22
CA ASN A 167 8.19 4.91 1.95
C ASN A 167 9.00 3.62 1.83
N ASN A 168 8.36 2.45 1.92
CA ASN A 168 9.06 1.18 1.74
C ASN A 168 9.63 1.03 0.32
N ILE A 169 8.92 1.48 -0.72
CA ILE A 169 9.45 1.52 -2.09
C ILE A 169 10.63 2.51 -2.19
N GLY A 170 10.52 3.69 -1.58
CA GLY A 170 11.59 4.68 -1.54
C GLY A 170 12.85 4.20 -0.83
N ASP A 171 12.69 3.50 0.30
CA ASP A 171 13.79 2.94 1.07
C ASP A 171 14.48 1.77 0.33
N ALA A 172 13.69 0.94 -0.36
CA ALA A 172 14.20 -0.09 -1.24
C ALA A 172 14.98 0.50 -2.43
N PHE A 173 14.44 1.57 -3.05
CA PHE A 173 15.14 2.33 -4.08
C PHE A 173 16.51 2.84 -3.59
N ARG A 174 16.57 3.44 -2.40
CA ARG A 174 17.84 3.91 -1.81
C ARG A 174 18.81 2.76 -1.55
N SER A 175 18.33 1.63 -1.05
CA SER A 175 19.19 0.47 -0.77
C SER A 175 19.89 -0.03 -2.04
N ILE A 176 19.19 -0.07 -3.18
CA ILE A 176 19.79 -0.43 -4.47
C ILE A 176 20.71 0.68 -4.98
N GLN A 177 20.26 1.94 -4.91
CA GLN A 177 21.00 3.09 -5.40
C GLN A 177 22.36 3.23 -4.71
N TYR A 178 22.43 2.92 -3.41
CA TYR A 178 23.69 2.95 -2.64
C TYR A 178 24.50 1.63 -2.70
N GLY A 179 24.01 0.63 -3.40
CA GLY A 179 24.71 -0.64 -3.59
C GLY A 179 24.60 -1.62 -2.42
N GLU A 180 23.65 -1.42 -1.50
CA GLU A 180 23.39 -2.36 -0.40
C GLU A 180 22.68 -3.63 -0.90
N ALA A 181 21.85 -3.51 -1.93
CA ALA A 181 21.13 -4.61 -2.56
C ALA A 181 21.22 -4.53 -4.09
N ASP A 182 20.95 -5.63 -4.77
CA ASP A 182 20.79 -5.70 -6.22
C ASP A 182 19.30 -5.86 -6.59
N VAL A 183 18.53 -6.51 -5.71
CA VAL A 183 17.08 -6.74 -5.84
C VAL A 183 16.38 -6.40 -4.53
N MET A 184 15.26 -5.70 -4.62
CA MET A 184 14.37 -5.44 -3.47
C MET A 184 12.92 -5.73 -3.84
N VAL A 185 12.26 -6.57 -3.07
CA VAL A 185 10.81 -6.77 -3.11
C VAL A 185 10.18 -5.73 -2.18
N ALA A 186 9.43 -4.77 -2.74
CA ALA A 186 9.00 -3.59 -1.99
C ALA A 186 7.54 -3.25 -2.22
N GLY A 187 6.90 -2.65 -1.22
CA GLY A 187 5.51 -2.19 -1.34
C GLY A 187 4.79 -2.08 -0.02
N GLY A 188 3.46 -2.27 -0.07
CA GLY A 188 2.61 -2.18 1.11
C GLY A 188 1.46 -3.18 1.07
N THR A 189 0.95 -3.47 2.26
CA THR A 189 -0.18 -4.36 2.47
C THR A 189 -1.03 -3.89 3.64
N GLU A 190 -2.34 -4.16 3.59
CA GLU A 190 -3.23 -3.91 4.72
C GLU A 190 -4.44 -4.83 4.68
N ALA A 191 -4.92 -5.25 5.86
CA ALA A 191 -6.15 -6.04 6.01
C ALA A 191 -6.89 -5.62 7.29
N ALA A 192 -7.22 -4.32 7.39
CA ALA A 192 -7.70 -3.72 8.62
C ALA A 192 -9.24 -3.59 8.70
N VAL A 193 -10.02 -4.27 7.83
CA VAL A 193 -11.49 -4.24 7.93
C VAL A 193 -11.93 -5.12 9.11
N CYS A 194 -12.10 -4.47 10.27
CA CYS A 194 -12.50 -5.09 11.53
C CYS A 194 -13.23 -4.08 12.43
N PRO A 195 -13.91 -4.52 13.50
CA PRO A 195 -14.62 -3.65 14.43
C PRO A 195 -13.80 -2.48 14.97
N CYS A 196 -12.60 -2.74 15.50
CA CYS A 196 -11.71 -1.72 16.04
C CYS A 196 -11.33 -0.65 15.02
N ALA A 197 -10.98 -1.05 13.80
CA ALA A 197 -10.56 -0.10 12.77
C ALA A 197 -11.73 0.77 12.29
N ILE A 198 -12.88 0.17 12.01
CA ILE A 198 -14.08 0.92 11.59
C ILE A 198 -14.55 1.87 12.70
N ALA A 199 -14.53 1.43 13.97
CA ALA A 199 -14.85 2.30 15.09
C ALA A 199 -13.82 3.45 15.23
N GLY A 200 -12.53 3.15 15.17
CA GLY A 200 -11.46 4.14 15.33
C GLY A 200 -11.49 5.22 14.23
N PHE A 201 -11.51 4.83 12.96
CA PHE A 201 -11.62 5.78 11.85
C PHE A 201 -12.98 6.48 11.79
N GLY A 202 -14.06 5.80 12.24
CA GLY A 202 -15.38 6.41 12.40
C GLY A 202 -15.40 7.50 13.48
N ALA A 203 -14.70 7.29 14.60
CA ALA A 203 -14.54 8.28 15.66
C ALA A 203 -13.77 9.53 15.18
N LEU A 204 -12.79 9.34 14.27
CA LEU A 204 -12.08 10.44 13.60
C LEU A 204 -12.93 11.16 12.55
N THR A 205 -14.17 10.70 12.29
CA THR A 205 -15.04 11.23 11.21
C THR A 205 -14.37 11.19 9.83
N ALA A 206 -13.47 10.24 9.63
CA ALA A 206 -12.68 10.11 8.41
C ALA A 206 -13.33 9.18 7.37
N LEU A 207 -14.23 8.27 7.81
CA LEU A 207 -14.93 7.34 6.93
C LEU A 207 -16.17 7.99 6.32
N SER A 208 -16.44 7.63 5.08
CA SER A 208 -17.69 8.01 4.40
C SER A 208 -18.88 7.31 5.04
N PRO A 209 -19.95 8.05 5.40
CA PRO A 209 -21.18 7.47 5.91
C PRO A 209 -22.17 7.05 4.79
N SER A 210 -21.78 7.12 3.54
CA SER A 210 -22.63 6.78 2.40
C SER A 210 -22.83 5.27 2.30
N ASP A 211 -24.08 4.84 2.12
CA ASP A 211 -24.46 3.46 1.82
C ASP A 211 -24.51 3.15 0.32
N ASP A 212 -24.25 4.16 -0.53
CA ASP A 212 -24.23 4.02 -1.98
C ASP A 212 -22.78 3.74 -2.45
N PRO A 213 -22.47 2.52 -2.96
CA PRO A 213 -21.12 2.20 -3.43
C PRO A 213 -20.59 3.12 -4.53
N GLU A 214 -21.47 3.75 -5.31
CA GLU A 214 -21.06 4.70 -6.36
C GLU A 214 -20.74 6.09 -5.82
N LYS A 215 -21.14 6.39 -4.57
CA LYS A 215 -20.97 7.71 -3.94
C LYS A 215 -20.18 7.70 -2.64
N CYS A 216 -19.73 6.53 -2.17
CA CYS A 216 -19.01 6.43 -0.90
C CYS A 216 -17.57 6.94 -0.96
N SER A 217 -16.95 7.00 -2.14
CA SER A 217 -15.60 7.54 -2.33
C SER A 217 -15.58 8.48 -3.53
N LEU A 218 -15.50 9.78 -3.25
CA LEU A 218 -15.60 10.86 -4.24
C LEU A 218 -14.39 11.82 -4.12
N PRO A 219 -13.16 11.40 -4.45
CA PRO A 219 -11.98 12.26 -4.37
C PRO A 219 -12.18 13.56 -5.17
N PHE A 220 -11.82 14.68 -4.56
CA PHE A 220 -11.89 16.05 -5.10
C PHE A 220 -13.29 16.55 -5.48
N ASP A 221 -14.35 15.77 -5.23
CA ASP A 221 -15.74 16.21 -5.45
C ASP A 221 -16.21 17.11 -4.29
N LYS A 222 -17.14 18.04 -4.62
CA LYS A 222 -17.73 18.92 -3.60
C LYS A 222 -18.59 18.15 -2.56
N ASN A 223 -19.11 16.99 -2.93
CA ASN A 223 -19.96 16.14 -2.08
C ASN A 223 -19.14 15.03 -1.39
N ARG A 224 -17.81 15.07 -1.44
CA ARG A 224 -16.97 14.10 -0.74
C ARG A 224 -17.24 14.09 0.76
N SER A 225 -17.22 12.93 1.37
CA SER A 225 -17.63 12.76 2.78
C SER A 225 -16.69 11.92 3.62
N GLY A 226 -15.57 11.47 3.07
CA GLY A 226 -14.59 10.61 3.71
C GLY A 226 -14.14 9.48 2.80
N PHE A 227 -13.21 8.66 3.29
CA PHE A 227 -12.72 7.49 2.55
C PHE A 227 -13.48 6.22 2.93
N VAL A 228 -13.33 5.17 2.13
CA VAL A 228 -13.77 3.81 2.43
C VAL A 228 -12.56 2.97 2.78
N LEU A 229 -12.60 2.29 3.93
CA LEU A 229 -11.50 1.42 4.37
C LEU A 229 -11.34 0.25 3.40
N GLY A 230 -10.10 0.02 2.93
CA GLY A 230 -9.78 -1.02 1.98
C GLY A 230 -8.78 -2.04 2.52
N GLU A 231 -8.68 -3.15 1.80
CA GLU A 231 -7.72 -4.22 2.02
C GLU A 231 -6.95 -4.50 0.74
N GLY A 232 -5.78 -5.09 0.87
CA GLY A 232 -5.01 -5.55 -0.26
C GLY A 232 -3.50 -5.48 -0.05
N ALA A 233 -2.77 -5.76 -1.12
CA ALA A 233 -1.33 -5.57 -1.22
C ALA A 233 -0.96 -5.12 -2.62
N GLY A 234 0.05 -4.24 -2.71
CA GLY A 234 0.71 -3.85 -3.94
C GLY A 234 2.22 -3.98 -3.76
N ILE A 235 2.84 -4.83 -4.56
CA ILE A 235 4.26 -5.16 -4.46
C ILE A 235 4.92 -4.95 -5.82
N VAL A 236 6.13 -4.39 -5.80
CA VAL A 236 7.01 -4.26 -6.96
C VAL A 236 8.35 -4.94 -6.69
N VAL A 237 8.97 -5.45 -7.72
CA VAL A 237 10.38 -5.83 -7.70
C VAL A 237 11.18 -4.66 -8.24
N LEU A 238 12.03 -4.09 -7.41
CA LEU A 238 13.04 -3.11 -7.79
C LEU A 238 14.36 -3.82 -8.00
N GLU A 239 15.06 -3.44 -9.06
CA GLU A 239 16.29 -4.10 -9.46
C GLU A 239 17.31 -3.10 -9.97
N GLU A 240 18.59 -3.36 -9.74
CA GLU A 240 19.67 -2.59 -10.34
C GLU A 240 19.64 -2.76 -11.87
N LEU A 241 19.79 -1.67 -12.61
CA LEU A 241 19.61 -1.65 -14.05
C LEU A 241 20.52 -2.63 -14.80
N GLU A 242 21.82 -2.67 -14.48
CA GLU A 242 22.75 -3.55 -15.20
C GLU A 242 22.57 -5.02 -14.81
N HIS A 243 22.16 -5.29 -13.57
CA HIS A 243 21.73 -6.62 -13.12
C HIS A 243 20.50 -7.08 -13.94
N ALA A 244 19.47 -6.24 -14.04
CA ALA A 244 18.27 -6.52 -14.82
C ALA A 244 18.58 -6.81 -16.31
N LYS A 245 19.45 -5.98 -16.91
CA LYS A 245 19.89 -6.17 -18.30
C LYS A 245 20.69 -7.46 -18.49
N ALA A 246 21.60 -7.79 -17.57
CA ALA A 246 22.46 -8.96 -17.67
C ALA A 246 21.66 -10.27 -17.73
N ARG A 247 20.53 -10.34 -17.04
CA ARG A 247 19.62 -11.50 -17.06
C ARG A 247 18.49 -11.38 -18.11
N GLY A 248 18.43 -10.29 -18.87
CA GLY A 248 17.40 -10.06 -19.90
C GLY A 248 16.02 -9.79 -19.34
N ALA A 249 15.93 -9.17 -18.17
CA ALA A 249 14.67 -8.86 -17.52
C ALA A 249 13.79 -7.90 -18.33
N LYS A 250 12.48 -8.08 -18.24
CA LYS A 250 11.54 -7.06 -18.68
C LYS A 250 11.64 -5.86 -17.71
N ILE A 251 11.76 -4.66 -18.27
CA ILE A 251 11.79 -3.42 -17.51
C ILE A 251 10.50 -2.66 -17.80
N TYR A 252 9.71 -2.39 -16.77
CA TYR A 252 8.46 -1.63 -16.86
C TYR A 252 8.68 -0.13 -16.79
N ALA A 253 9.55 0.29 -15.86
CA ALA A 253 9.85 1.69 -15.60
C ALA A 253 11.19 1.83 -14.86
N GLU A 254 11.71 3.03 -14.80
CA GLU A 254 12.82 3.40 -13.93
C GLU A 254 12.30 4.26 -12.78
N VAL A 255 12.72 3.98 -11.56
CA VAL A 255 12.51 4.85 -10.41
C VAL A 255 13.66 5.83 -10.37
N VAL A 256 13.37 7.10 -10.59
CA VAL A 256 14.41 8.13 -10.76
C VAL A 256 14.58 9.04 -9.56
N GLY A 257 13.57 9.12 -8.66
CA GLY A 257 13.66 9.97 -7.49
C GLY A 257 12.66 9.60 -6.40
N TYR A 258 13.01 9.94 -5.17
CA TYR A 258 12.22 9.75 -3.97
C TYR A 258 12.31 10.96 -3.07
N GLY A 259 11.16 11.44 -2.57
CA GLY A 259 11.09 12.57 -1.66
C GLY A 259 10.12 12.33 -0.51
N CYS A 260 10.51 12.75 0.67
CA CYS A 260 9.66 12.73 1.86
C CYS A 260 9.80 14.04 2.66
N SER A 261 8.81 14.30 3.49
CA SER A 261 8.77 15.43 4.41
C SER A 261 7.79 15.13 5.53
N ALA A 262 7.78 15.97 6.57
CA ALA A 262 6.80 15.95 7.63
C ALA A 262 6.30 17.37 7.89
N ASP A 263 5.01 17.51 8.17
CA ASP A 263 4.39 18.81 8.44
C ASP A 263 4.81 19.41 9.78
N ALA A 264 5.15 18.56 10.77
CA ALA A 264 5.45 18.96 12.17
C ALA A 264 4.38 19.93 12.74
N TYR A 265 3.12 19.67 12.44
CA TYR A 265 2.00 20.58 12.72
C TYR A 265 0.94 19.95 13.62
N HIS A 266 0.26 18.92 13.16
CA HIS A 266 -0.86 18.29 13.87
C HIS A 266 -0.83 16.77 13.71
N ILE A 267 -1.41 16.04 14.67
CA ILE A 267 -1.35 14.58 14.70
C ILE A 267 -2.10 13.90 13.53
N THR A 268 -3.15 14.53 12.99
CA THR A 268 -3.98 13.96 11.93
C THR A 268 -4.32 14.94 10.80
N SER A 269 -4.19 16.25 11.01
CA SER A 269 -4.54 17.25 10.01
C SER A 269 -3.29 17.72 9.25
N PRO A 270 -3.30 17.69 7.91
CA PRO A 270 -2.21 18.26 7.13
C PRO A 270 -2.17 19.79 7.27
N LEU A 271 -1.04 20.41 6.90
CA LEU A 271 -0.90 21.86 6.82
C LEU A 271 -1.89 22.44 5.80
N GLU A 272 -2.60 23.49 6.21
CA GLU A 272 -3.65 24.10 5.39
C GLU A 272 -3.15 24.69 4.07
N ASP A 273 -1.92 25.20 4.04
CA ASP A 273 -1.30 25.76 2.85
C ASP A 273 -0.74 24.69 1.90
N GLY A 274 -0.65 23.42 2.35
CA GLY A 274 -0.11 22.29 1.60
C GLY A 274 1.42 22.29 1.46
N ALA A 275 2.14 23.11 2.25
CA ALA A 275 3.58 23.28 2.10
C ALA A 275 4.37 21.97 2.32
N GLY A 276 3.95 21.12 3.26
CA GLY A 276 4.62 19.85 3.52
C GLY A 276 4.53 18.90 2.33
N ALA A 277 3.33 18.66 1.79
CA ALA A 277 3.16 17.82 0.61
C ALA A 277 3.87 18.38 -0.63
N ALA A 278 3.83 19.71 -0.83
CA ALA A 278 4.61 20.38 -1.88
C ALA A 278 6.12 20.15 -1.72
N ARG A 279 6.64 20.17 -0.48
CA ARG A 279 8.05 19.90 -0.19
C ARG A 279 8.42 18.45 -0.54
N ALA A 280 7.58 17.46 -0.22
CA ALA A 280 7.84 16.07 -0.57
C ALA A 280 7.93 15.88 -2.10
N MET A 281 7.01 16.48 -2.85
CA MET A 281 7.05 16.46 -4.32
C MET A 281 8.30 17.16 -4.86
N GLN A 282 8.65 18.33 -4.32
CA GLN A 282 9.86 19.08 -4.72
C GLN A 282 11.12 18.24 -4.46
N ASN A 283 11.24 17.61 -3.28
CA ASN A 283 12.38 16.77 -2.95
C ASN A 283 12.52 15.59 -3.94
N ALA A 284 11.40 14.97 -4.35
CA ALA A 284 11.42 13.88 -5.33
C ALA A 284 11.90 14.35 -6.72
N ILE A 285 11.46 15.51 -7.16
CA ILE A 285 11.85 16.13 -8.43
C ILE A 285 13.35 16.50 -8.42
N GLU A 286 13.81 17.10 -7.32
CA GLU A 286 15.23 17.46 -7.14
C GLU A 286 16.13 16.21 -7.11
N ASP A 287 15.70 15.16 -6.42
CA ASP A 287 16.38 13.88 -6.37
C ASP A 287 16.47 13.19 -7.74
N ALA A 288 15.40 13.28 -8.52
CA ALA A 288 15.33 12.76 -9.89
C ALA A 288 16.21 13.58 -10.87
N GLY A 289 16.50 14.84 -10.55
CA GLY A 289 17.20 15.76 -11.46
C GLY A 289 16.43 16.12 -12.71
N VAL A 290 15.09 16.08 -12.66
CA VAL A 290 14.19 16.41 -13.80
C VAL A 290 13.57 17.77 -13.62
N ASP A 291 13.13 18.39 -14.72
CA ASP A 291 12.33 19.61 -14.65
C ASP A 291 10.88 19.26 -14.25
N LYS A 292 10.29 20.06 -13.35
CA LYS A 292 8.89 19.85 -12.94
C LYS A 292 7.90 19.86 -14.10
N ASN A 293 8.23 20.53 -15.22
CA ASN A 293 7.41 20.57 -16.42
C ASN A 293 7.44 19.27 -17.23
N GLU A 294 8.35 18.35 -16.91
CA GLU A 294 8.40 16.99 -17.49
C GLU A 294 7.45 16.03 -16.78
N ILE A 295 6.88 16.43 -15.64
CA ILE A 295 5.90 15.62 -14.91
C ILE A 295 4.56 15.66 -15.66
N THR A 296 4.14 14.53 -16.19
CA THR A 296 2.92 14.41 -17.00
C THR A 296 1.71 13.85 -16.26
N TYR A 297 1.93 13.23 -15.09
CA TYR A 297 0.88 12.61 -14.29
C TYR A 297 1.22 12.68 -12.79
N ILE A 298 0.21 12.93 -11.97
CA ILE A 298 0.27 12.86 -10.52
C ILE A 298 -0.80 11.91 -10.04
N ASN A 299 -0.40 10.80 -9.40
CA ASN A 299 -1.31 9.95 -8.66
C ASN A 299 -1.49 10.54 -7.26
N ALA A 300 -2.54 11.31 -7.08
CA ALA A 300 -2.84 12.00 -5.84
C ALA A 300 -3.24 11.02 -4.72
N HIS A 301 -3.08 11.43 -3.48
CA HIS A 301 -3.61 10.70 -2.33
C HIS A 301 -5.15 10.64 -2.40
N GLY A 302 -5.81 11.77 -2.61
CA GLY A 302 -7.22 11.83 -2.99
C GLY A 302 -8.13 11.01 -2.09
N THR A 303 -8.07 11.22 -0.79
CA THR A 303 -8.81 10.40 0.20
C THR A 303 -10.32 10.64 0.22
N ALA A 304 -10.81 11.63 -0.51
CA ALA A 304 -12.19 12.10 -0.41
C ALA A 304 -12.57 12.69 0.97
N THR A 305 -11.59 12.97 1.83
CA THR A 305 -11.82 13.76 3.03
C THR A 305 -11.79 15.26 2.69
N HIS A 306 -12.55 16.06 3.45
CA HIS A 306 -12.68 17.48 3.14
C HIS A 306 -11.32 18.20 3.13
N HIS A 307 -10.52 18.01 4.17
CA HIS A 307 -9.25 18.69 4.35
C HIS A 307 -8.15 18.17 3.43
N ASN A 308 -7.99 16.85 3.32
CA ASN A 308 -6.93 16.30 2.48
C ASN A 308 -7.02 16.79 1.05
N ASP A 309 -8.17 16.63 0.41
CA ASP A 309 -8.31 16.95 -1.02
C ASP A 309 -8.14 18.44 -1.30
N LEU A 310 -8.58 19.30 -0.34
CA LEU A 310 -8.36 20.75 -0.43
C LEU A 310 -6.87 21.09 -0.31
N PHE A 311 -6.18 20.55 0.68
CA PHE A 311 -4.79 20.93 0.97
C PHE A 311 -3.82 20.28 -0.01
N GLU A 312 -4.09 19.06 -0.46
CA GLU A 312 -3.34 18.43 -1.55
C GLU A 312 -3.48 19.20 -2.86
N THR A 313 -4.67 19.70 -3.18
CA THR A 313 -4.87 20.61 -4.33
C THR A 313 -4.03 21.88 -4.20
N ARG A 314 -3.93 22.45 -3.00
CA ARG A 314 -3.06 23.61 -2.75
C ARG A 314 -1.58 23.25 -2.94
N ALA A 315 -1.13 22.13 -2.39
CA ALA A 315 0.24 21.63 -2.52
C ALA A 315 0.65 21.46 -3.98
N ILE A 316 -0.20 20.83 -4.80
CA ILE A 316 0.03 20.64 -6.23
C ILE A 316 0.12 21.99 -6.94
N LYS A 317 -0.79 22.93 -6.64
CA LYS A 317 -0.77 24.27 -7.21
C LYS A 317 0.47 25.08 -6.82
N LEU A 318 0.95 24.95 -5.57
CA LEU A 318 2.18 25.61 -5.12
C LEU A 318 3.40 25.22 -5.97
N LEU A 319 3.49 23.95 -6.34
CA LEU A 319 4.65 23.44 -7.08
C LEU A 319 4.50 23.62 -8.60
N PHE A 320 3.35 23.27 -9.15
CA PHE A 320 3.14 23.17 -10.60
C PHE A 320 2.43 24.36 -11.25
N CYS A 321 2.03 25.36 -10.48
CA CYS A 321 1.51 26.67 -10.94
C CYS A 321 0.28 26.66 -11.84
N LEU A 322 -0.39 25.64 -12.15
CA LEU A 322 -1.51 25.45 -13.08
C LEU A 322 -1.39 24.16 -13.92
N LEU A 323 -0.45 23.28 -13.63
CA LEU A 323 -0.51 21.95 -14.23
C LEU A 323 -1.83 21.30 -13.79
N TYR A 324 -2.63 20.96 -14.77
CA TYR A 324 -3.82 20.14 -14.57
C TYR A 324 -3.34 18.82 -13.94
N THR A 325 -3.81 18.53 -12.73
CA THR A 325 -3.77 17.15 -12.24
C THR A 325 -4.45 16.29 -13.29
N SER A 326 -3.79 15.25 -13.77
CA SER A 326 -4.42 14.33 -14.70
C SER A 326 -5.70 13.81 -14.05
N PRO A 327 -6.85 13.98 -14.70
CA PRO A 327 -8.09 13.47 -14.15
C PRO A 327 -7.96 11.94 -13.99
N SER A 328 -8.38 11.42 -12.85
CA SER A 328 -8.62 10.00 -12.76
C SER A 328 -9.61 9.59 -13.87
N PRO A 329 -9.70 8.32 -14.28
CA PRO A 329 -10.71 7.89 -15.26
C PRO A 329 -12.13 8.31 -14.88
N ARG A 330 -12.39 8.62 -13.60
CA ARG A 330 -13.67 9.18 -13.12
C ARG A 330 -13.82 10.66 -13.44
N ASP A 331 -12.74 11.44 -13.38
CA ASP A 331 -12.78 12.89 -13.67
C ASP A 331 -12.98 13.16 -15.17
N MET A 332 -12.45 12.30 -16.05
CA MET A 332 -12.65 12.38 -17.50
C MET A 332 -14.12 12.22 -17.93
N ARG A 333 -14.96 11.53 -17.15
CA ARG A 333 -16.41 11.39 -17.43
C ARG A 333 -17.23 12.62 -17.05
N ARG A 334 -16.70 13.54 -16.23
CA ARG A 334 -17.42 14.73 -15.74
C ARG A 334 -17.09 16.02 -16.45
N SER A 335 -16.11 16.00 -17.36
CA SER A 335 -15.74 17.19 -18.17
C SER A 335 -16.45 17.25 -19.54
N ARG A 336 -17.62 16.58 -19.68
CA ARG A 336 -18.48 16.70 -20.86
C ARG A 336 -19.88 17.19 -20.46
#